data_10d8dd8f9f941369dd0e40083812a30b
#
_entry.id   10d8dd8f9f941369dd0e40083812a30b
#
_cell.length_a   1.000
_cell.length_b   1.000
_cell.length_c   1.000
_cell.angle_alpha   90.00
_cell.angle_beta   90.00
_cell.angle_gamma   90.00
#
_symmetry.space_group_name_H-M   'P 1'
#
loop_
_entity.id
_entity.type
_entity.pdbx_description
1 polymer ?
#
loop_
_entity_poly.entity_id
_entity_poly.type
_entity_poly.pdbx_seq_one_letter_code
_entity_poly.pdbx_strand_id
1 'polypeptide(L)'
;MCNLMRQLLTIIFLLKFGLTFGQDFLYPSINKQGEDINKFIPNNWSLLDSAQGDLNKDNHKDLAIIVQHKDSVIIMNNENDTVLTKPRILVILLYNRATNQYHLAEQSNSFILNHDNPNMEEPYQDISINNGVLKIDFNIFMNIGGWGMSNNSYKFRIQDTSFVLIGSDSNYINRGSGETEDRSYNFLTKKVKVSTGTIESDKQKVIWRTIVLKDLKTFKTFKQPFTWEVEKDYYL
;
A
#
# COMPACT_ATOMS: atom_id res chain seq x y z
N MET A 1 42.79 -46.00 11.15
CA MET A 1 42.85 -44.53 10.99
C MET A 1 42.18 -44.03 9.71
N CYS A 2 42.28 -44.69 8.57
CA CYS A 2 41.71 -44.22 7.30
C CYS A 2 40.18 -44.18 7.25
N ASN A 3 39.47 -45.12 7.89
CA ASN A 3 37.99 -45.16 7.88
C ASN A 3 37.31 -44.09 8.76
N LEU A 4 37.96 -43.73 9.88
CA LEU A 4 37.44 -42.69 10.79
C LEU A 4 37.53 -41.29 10.14
N MET A 5 38.61 -41.01 9.42
CA MET A 5 38.84 -39.76 8.71
C MET A 5 37.88 -39.59 7.52
N ARG A 6 37.51 -40.71 6.86
CA ARG A 6 36.54 -40.72 5.74
C ARG A 6 35.11 -40.49 6.23
N GLN A 7 34.74 -41.00 7.40
CA GLN A 7 33.44 -40.74 8.03
C GLN A 7 33.35 -39.31 8.57
N LEU A 8 34.43 -38.74 9.11
CA LEU A 8 34.47 -37.35 9.56
C LEU A 8 34.28 -36.34 8.37
N LEU A 9 34.92 -36.63 7.22
CA LEU A 9 34.75 -35.82 6.00
C LEU A 9 33.31 -35.87 5.44
N THR A 10 32.64 -37.03 5.55
CA THR A 10 31.25 -37.18 5.10
C THR A 10 30.29 -36.43 6.01
N ILE A 11 30.53 -36.40 7.32
CA ILE A 11 29.69 -35.65 8.27
C ILE A 11 29.90 -34.15 8.11
N ILE A 12 31.10 -33.66 7.81
CA ILE A 12 31.35 -32.22 7.54
C ILE A 12 30.70 -31.77 6.23
N PHE A 13 30.59 -32.66 5.23
CA PHE A 13 29.89 -32.32 3.98
C PHE A 13 28.35 -32.28 4.14
N LEU A 14 27.78 -33.11 5.03
CA LEU A 14 26.35 -33.12 5.33
C LEU A 14 25.91 -31.94 6.22
N LEU A 15 26.81 -31.36 7.00
CA LEU A 15 26.51 -30.18 7.84
C LEU A 15 26.46 -28.83 7.07
N LYS A 16 26.86 -28.82 5.80
CA LYS A 16 26.71 -27.62 4.93
C LYS A 16 25.38 -27.53 4.17
N PHE A 17 24.48 -28.49 4.35
CA PHE A 17 23.14 -28.42 3.79
C PHE A 17 22.18 -27.94 4.86
N GLY A 18 21.78 -26.67 4.75
CA GLY A 18 20.54 -26.22 5.32
C GLY A 18 20.60 -25.17 6.40
N LEU A 19 20.92 -23.98 6.03
CA LEU A 19 20.29 -22.76 6.54
C LEU A 19 20.18 -21.82 5.34
N THR A 20 19.37 -22.15 4.36
CA THR A 20 18.80 -21.14 3.51
C THR A 20 17.74 -20.44 4.35
N PHE A 21 18.14 -19.47 5.16
CA PHE A 21 17.25 -18.43 5.59
C PHE A 21 16.74 -17.81 4.28
N GLY A 22 15.43 -17.85 4.04
CA GLY A 22 14.83 -17.10 2.97
C GLY A 22 15.33 -15.66 3.13
N GLN A 23 16.10 -15.15 2.17
CA GLN A 23 16.50 -13.76 2.21
C GLN A 23 15.23 -12.94 2.04
N ASP A 24 14.94 -12.06 3.00
CA ASP A 24 13.88 -11.08 2.85
C ASP A 24 14.09 -10.32 1.52
N PHE A 25 13.02 -10.12 0.77
CA PHE A 25 13.10 -9.38 -0.47
C PHE A 25 13.61 -7.96 -0.22
N LEU A 26 14.76 -7.62 -0.80
CA LEU A 26 15.38 -6.32 -0.62
C LEU A 26 14.83 -5.33 -1.65
N TYR A 27 14.04 -4.37 -1.19
CA TYR A 27 13.55 -3.28 -2.01
C TYR A 27 14.68 -2.32 -2.39
N PRO A 28 14.76 -1.87 -3.66
CA PRO A 28 15.76 -0.91 -4.09
C PRO A 28 15.51 0.48 -3.50
N SER A 29 16.59 1.25 -3.32
CA SER A 29 16.49 2.68 -3.11
C SER A 29 16.18 3.37 -4.43
N ILE A 30 15.19 4.26 -4.43
CA ILE A 30 14.83 5.09 -5.57
C ILE A 30 15.81 6.26 -5.67
N ASN A 31 16.15 6.67 -6.90
CA ASN A 31 16.99 7.84 -7.15
C ASN A 31 16.39 9.08 -6.47
N LYS A 32 17.26 9.92 -5.91
CA LYS A 32 16.81 11.14 -5.20
C LYS A 32 16.35 12.26 -6.13
N GLN A 33 16.84 12.26 -7.38
CA GLN A 33 16.49 13.27 -8.38
C GLN A 33 16.65 12.71 -9.80
N GLY A 34 15.93 13.30 -10.76
CA GLY A 34 15.97 12.91 -12.16
C GLY A 34 15.14 13.82 -13.04
N GLU A 35 15.45 13.85 -14.34
CA GLU A 35 14.82 14.73 -15.31
C GLU A 35 13.44 14.20 -15.77
N ASP A 36 13.27 12.88 -15.72
CA ASP A 36 12.05 12.20 -16.16
C ASP A 36 11.74 10.97 -15.29
N ILE A 37 10.56 10.40 -15.48
CA ILE A 37 10.02 9.25 -14.73
C ILE A 37 10.94 8.02 -14.79
N ASN A 38 11.63 7.79 -15.93
CA ASN A 38 12.45 6.58 -16.12
C ASN A 38 13.66 6.56 -15.18
N LYS A 39 14.11 7.73 -14.72
CA LYS A 39 15.20 7.83 -13.73
C LYS A 39 14.83 7.27 -12.36
N PHE A 40 13.53 7.10 -12.10
CA PHE A 40 13.00 6.62 -10.82
C PHE A 40 12.50 5.18 -10.89
N ILE A 41 12.58 4.53 -12.04
CA ILE A 41 12.23 3.11 -12.22
C ILE A 41 13.50 2.28 -12.08
N PRO A 42 13.65 1.46 -11.04
CA PRO A 42 14.84 0.64 -10.85
C PRO A 42 14.99 -0.44 -11.93
N ASN A 43 16.18 -0.98 -12.06
CA ASN A 43 16.41 -2.14 -12.93
C ASN A 43 15.51 -3.30 -12.47
N ASN A 44 14.96 -4.04 -13.44
CA ASN A 44 14.03 -5.14 -13.24
C ASN A 44 12.65 -4.73 -12.67
N TRP A 45 12.32 -3.43 -12.72
CA TRP A 45 11.00 -2.89 -12.37
C TRP A 45 10.34 -2.30 -13.61
N SER A 46 9.03 -2.14 -13.58
CA SER A 46 8.23 -1.50 -14.63
C SER A 46 7.23 -0.55 -14.00
N LEU A 47 6.86 0.50 -14.71
CA LEU A 47 5.76 1.36 -14.32
C LEU A 47 4.46 0.54 -14.34
N LEU A 48 3.74 0.53 -13.23
CA LEU A 48 2.41 -0.06 -13.13
C LEU A 48 1.35 1.01 -13.39
N ASP A 49 1.48 2.17 -12.72
CA ASP A 49 0.53 3.27 -12.84
C ASP A 49 1.18 4.62 -12.49
N SER A 50 0.54 5.73 -12.87
CA SER A 50 1.02 7.08 -12.55
C SER A 50 -0.08 8.12 -12.54
N ALA A 51 0.05 9.08 -11.63
CA ALA A 51 -0.79 10.27 -11.56
C ALA A 51 0.06 11.53 -11.61
N GLN A 52 -0.46 12.58 -12.25
CA GLN A 52 0.17 13.87 -12.36
C GLN A 52 -0.74 14.99 -11.83
N GLY A 53 -0.19 15.87 -11.01
CA GLY A 53 -0.92 17.03 -10.46
C GLY A 53 -0.03 17.85 -9.53
N ASP A 54 -0.49 19.01 -9.12
CA ASP A 54 0.25 19.91 -8.23
C ASP A 54 -0.02 19.52 -6.76
N LEU A 55 0.91 18.82 -6.12
CA LEU A 55 0.80 18.34 -4.73
C LEU A 55 1.19 19.39 -3.71
N ASN A 56 2.18 20.23 -4.03
CA ASN A 56 2.77 21.22 -3.13
C ASN A 56 2.22 22.64 -3.35
N LYS A 57 1.33 22.83 -4.34
CA LYS A 57 0.68 24.10 -4.71
C LYS A 57 1.64 25.18 -5.21
N ASP A 58 2.66 24.77 -5.96
CA ASP A 58 3.62 25.67 -6.59
C ASP A 58 3.30 25.96 -8.07
N ASN A 59 2.15 25.48 -8.57
CA ASN A 59 1.66 25.55 -9.95
C ASN A 59 2.52 24.75 -10.95
N HIS A 60 3.29 23.78 -10.47
CA HIS A 60 3.97 22.81 -11.31
C HIS A 60 3.37 21.43 -11.09
N LYS A 61 3.53 20.57 -12.09
CA LYS A 61 3.00 19.21 -12.00
C LYS A 61 4.02 18.30 -11.35
N ASP A 62 3.64 17.74 -10.23
CA ASP A 62 4.30 16.65 -9.53
C ASP A 62 3.84 15.30 -10.06
N LEU A 63 4.50 14.24 -9.65
CA LEU A 63 4.19 12.86 -10.05
C LEU A 63 4.04 11.97 -8.84
N ALA A 64 3.06 11.09 -8.88
CA ALA A 64 3.01 9.89 -8.05
C ALA A 64 3.03 8.68 -8.98
N ILE A 65 3.97 7.77 -8.79
CA ILE A 65 4.10 6.58 -9.62
C ILE A 65 4.09 5.33 -8.77
N ILE A 66 3.56 4.25 -9.34
CA ILE A 66 3.65 2.93 -8.78
C ILE A 66 4.50 2.10 -9.71
N VAL A 67 5.60 1.55 -9.18
CA VAL A 67 6.44 0.62 -9.91
C VAL A 67 6.27 -0.79 -9.34
N GLN A 68 6.32 -1.79 -10.22
CA GLN A 68 6.16 -3.19 -9.89
C GLN A 68 7.36 -3.99 -10.39
N HIS A 69 7.83 -4.93 -9.58
CA HIS A 69 8.89 -5.86 -9.98
C HIS A 69 8.41 -6.72 -11.15
N LYS A 70 9.27 -6.94 -12.17
CA LYS A 70 8.90 -7.69 -13.36
C LYS A 70 8.68 -9.17 -13.08
N ASP A 71 9.51 -9.73 -12.20
CA ASP A 71 9.44 -11.14 -11.82
C ASP A 71 8.63 -11.32 -10.55
N SER A 72 7.94 -12.45 -10.44
CA SER A 72 7.37 -12.87 -9.15
C SER A 72 8.49 -13.36 -8.24
N VAL A 73 8.42 -12.97 -6.98
CA VAL A 73 9.37 -13.35 -5.94
C VAL A 73 8.60 -13.88 -4.73
N ILE A 74 9.27 -14.69 -3.94
CA ILE A 74 8.72 -15.20 -2.68
C ILE A 74 9.01 -14.14 -1.60
N ILE A 75 7.96 -13.66 -0.96
CA ILE A 75 8.05 -12.75 0.20
C ILE A 75 7.26 -13.32 1.38
N MET A 76 7.57 -12.84 2.58
CA MET A 76 6.77 -13.12 3.76
C MET A 76 5.63 -12.09 3.84
N ASN A 77 4.39 -12.55 4.00
CA ASN A 77 3.22 -11.67 4.21
C ASN A 77 3.08 -11.32 5.70
N ASN A 78 2.07 -10.52 6.04
CA ASN A 78 1.80 -10.10 7.41
C ASN A 78 1.38 -11.25 8.35
N GLU A 79 0.93 -12.36 7.81
CA GLU A 79 0.53 -13.57 8.56
C GLU A 79 1.71 -14.53 8.77
N ASN A 80 2.92 -14.13 8.38
CA ASN A 80 4.16 -14.91 8.36
C ASN A 80 4.12 -16.12 7.42
N ASP A 81 3.25 -16.10 6.41
CA ASP A 81 3.26 -17.07 5.33
C ASP A 81 4.12 -16.59 4.17
N THR A 82 4.73 -17.52 3.45
CA THR A 82 5.46 -17.22 2.22
C THR A 82 4.51 -17.18 1.03
N VAL A 83 4.51 -16.08 0.31
CA VAL A 83 3.66 -15.86 -0.86
C VAL A 83 4.47 -15.51 -2.08
N LEU A 84 4.01 -15.97 -3.25
CA LEU A 84 4.61 -15.62 -4.53
C LEU A 84 3.87 -14.40 -5.09
N THR A 85 4.57 -13.28 -5.21
CA THR A 85 3.96 -12.04 -5.69
C THR A 85 4.96 -11.15 -6.41
N LYS A 86 4.48 -10.07 -7.03
CA LYS A 86 5.29 -9.00 -7.62
C LYS A 86 5.30 -7.79 -6.71
N PRO A 87 6.39 -7.53 -5.99
CA PRO A 87 6.50 -6.37 -5.08
C PRO A 87 6.22 -5.04 -5.78
N ARG A 88 5.66 -4.09 -5.02
CA ARG A 88 5.29 -2.76 -5.51
C ARG A 88 5.93 -1.66 -4.65
N ILE A 89 6.23 -0.55 -5.28
CA ILE A 89 6.74 0.66 -4.61
C ILE A 89 5.91 1.84 -5.07
N LEU A 90 5.39 2.60 -4.10
CA LEU A 90 4.87 3.94 -4.34
C LEU A 90 6.04 4.93 -4.27
N VAL A 91 6.15 5.78 -5.28
CA VAL A 91 7.16 6.84 -5.38
C VAL A 91 6.46 8.17 -5.62
N ILE A 92 6.70 9.16 -4.79
CA ILE A 92 6.13 10.50 -4.94
C ILE A 92 7.27 11.48 -5.23
N LEU A 93 7.12 12.23 -6.30
CA LEU A 93 8.13 13.10 -6.88
C LEU A 93 7.61 14.52 -6.97
N LEU A 94 8.33 15.47 -6.42
CA LEU A 94 8.04 16.90 -6.56
C LEU A 94 8.96 17.53 -7.61
N TYR A 95 8.35 18.27 -8.53
CA TYR A 95 9.09 19.00 -9.55
C TYR A 95 9.74 20.25 -8.99
N ASN A 96 11.00 20.46 -9.29
CA ASN A 96 11.74 21.67 -8.92
C ASN A 96 12.10 22.48 -10.18
N ARG A 97 11.45 23.61 -10.36
CA ARG A 97 11.66 24.50 -11.51
C ARG A 97 13.09 25.05 -11.60
N ALA A 98 13.75 25.29 -10.46
CA ALA A 98 15.09 25.87 -10.47
C ALA A 98 16.13 24.90 -11.03
N THR A 99 15.96 23.61 -10.83
CA THR A 99 16.85 22.57 -11.34
C THR A 99 16.30 21.86 -12.58
N ASN A 100 15.04 22.13 -12.95
CA ASN A 100 14.30 21.42 -14.01
C ASN A 100 14.31 19.90 -13.83
N GLN A 101 14.16 19.44 -12.57
CA GLN A 101 14.21 18.03 -12.19
C GLN A 101 13.12 17.69 -11.19
N TYR A 102 12.73 16.42 -11.18
CA TYR A 102 11.94 15.84 -10.11
C TYR A 102 12.85 15.42 -8.94
N HIS A 103 12.36 15.62 -7.73
CA HIS A 103 13.01 15.19 -6.50
C HIS A 103 12.12 14.19 -5.76
N LEU A 104 12.73 13.11 -5.28
CA LEU A 104 12.04 12.11 -4.45
C LEU A 104 11.58 12.74 -3.15
N ALA A 105 10.27 12.82 -2.97
CA ALA A 105 9.65 13.32 -1.74
C ALA A 105 9.25 12.18 -0.79
N GLU A 106 8.77 11.04 -1.33
CA GLU A 106 8.39 9.87 -0.52
C GLU A 106 8.60 8.58 -1.30
N GLN A 107 9.00 7.51 -0.60
CA GLN A 107 9.04 6.13 -1.08
C GLN A 107 8.34 5.26 -0.06
N SER A 108 7.34 4.48 -0.50
CA SER A 108 6.71 3.46 0.34
C SER A 108 6.74 2.11 -0.35
N ASN A 109 7.35 1.13 0.32
CA ASN A 109 7.50 -0.24 -0.19
C ASN A 109 6.36 -1.18 0.25
N SER A 110 5.38 -0.66 0.99
CA SER A 110 4.34 -1.49 1.61
C SER A 110 2.93 -0.89 1.51
N PHE A 111 2.79 0.39 1.09
CA PHE A 111 1.46 1.01 1.03
C PHE A 111 0.61 0.49 -0.14
N ILE A 112 1.23 0.15 -1.26
CA ILE A 112 0.51 -0.46 -2.38
C ILE A 112 0.43 -1.97 -2.15
N LEU A 113 -0.79 -2.45 -1.94
CA LEU A 113 -1.03 -3.88 -1.71
C LEU A 113 -0.53 -4.71 -2.91
N ASN A 114 0.16 -5.78 -2.61
CA ASN A 114 0.52 -6.77 -3.61
C ASN A 114 -0.69 -7.68 -3.91
N HIS A 115 -0.73 -8.25 -5.10
CA HIS A 115 -1.63 -9.35 -5.40
C HIS A 115 -0.96 -10.66 -4.95
N ASP A 116 -1.09 -10.99 -3.68
CA ASP A 116 -0.41 -12.10 -3.01
C ASP A 116 -1.34 -13.24 -2.56
N ASN A 117 -2.64 -13.09 -2.79
CA ASN A 117 -3.65 -14.13 -2.53
C ASN A 117 -4.32 -14.54 -3.84
N PRO A 118 -4.17 -15.81 -4.29
CA PRO A 118 -4.76 -16.27 -5.56
C PRO A 118 -6.29 -16.31 -5.57
N ASN A 119 -6.93 -16.26 -4.40
CA ASN A 119 -8.38 -16.21 -4.26
C ASN A 119 -8.93 -14.77 -4.21
N MET A 120 -8.07 -13.77 -4.19
CA MET A 120 -8.42 -12.35 -4.22
C MET A 120 -8.19 -11.79 -5.61
N GLU A 121 -9.07 -10.92 -6.08
CA GLU A 121 -8.81 -10.13 -7.29
C GLU A 121 -7.70 -9.10 -7.05
N GLU A 122 -7.23 -8.46 -8.13
CA GLU A 122 -6.23 -7.39 -8.03
C GLU A 122 -6.70 -6.30 -7.05
N PRO A 123 -6.02 -6.15 -5.90
CA PRO A 123 -6.49 -5.22 -4.87
C PRO A 123 -6.22 -3.75 -5.21
N TYR A 124 -5.16 -3.43 -5.95
CA TYR A 124 -4.87 -2.06 -6.38
C TYR A 124 -5.80 -1.67 -7.54
N GLN A 125 -6.39 -0.45 -7.48
CA GLN A 125 -7.31 0.02 -8.50
C GLN A 125 -6.84 1.28 -9.22
N ASP A 126 -6.50 2.34 -8.48
CA ASP A 126 -6.23 3.65 -9.07
C ASP A 126 -5.35 4.53 -8.18
N ILE A 127 -4.64 5.46 -8.81
CA ILE A 127 -3.94 6.56 -8.16
C ILE A 127 -4.28 7.87 -8.87
N SER A 128 -4.62 8.90 -8.11
CA SER A 128 -4.94 10.21 -8.69
C SER A 128 -4.43 11.36 -7.84
N ILE A 129 -4.19 12.52 -8.49
CA ILE A 129 -3.81 13.77 -7.83
C ILE A 129 -4.78 14.85 -8.25
N ASN A 130 -5.57 15.35 -7.30
CA ASN A 130 -6.55 16.41 -7.53
C ASN A 130 -6.50 17.45 -6.40
N ASN A 131 -6.37 18.73 -6.74
CA ASN A 131 -6.38 19.85 -5.78
C ASN A 131 -5.36 19.70 -4.64
N GLY A 132 -4.17 19.18 -4.92
CA GLY A 132 -3.11 18.97 -3.92
C GLY A 132 -3.34 17.73 -3.03
N VAL A 133 -4.26 16.85 -3.43
CA VAL A 133 -4.56 15.61 -2.71
C VAL A 133 -4.17 14.42 -3.58
N LEU A 134 -3.31 13.58 -3.06
CA LEU A 134 -3.04 12.25 -3.58
C LEU A 134 -4.11 11.29 -3.05
N LYS A 135 -4.81 10.61 -3.95
CA LYS A 135 -5.78 9.57 -3.62
C LYS A 135 -5.30 8.22 -4.17
N ILE A 136 -5.41 7.16 -3.36
CA ILE A 136 -5.06 5.79 -3.73
C ILE A 136 -6.25 4.91 -3.40
N ASP A 137 -6.70 4.12 -4.40
CA ASP A 137 -7.90 3.30 -4.33
C ASP A 137 -7.55 1.81 -4.36
N PHE A 138 -8.28 1.05 -3.54
CA PHE A 138 -8.20 -0.41 -3.47
C PHE A 138 -9.60 -1.02 -3.54
N ASN A 139 -9.70 -2.19 -4.18
CA ASN A 139 -10.86 -3.06 -4.12
C ASN A 139 -10.47 -4.38 -3.45
N ILE A 140 -11.20 -4.77 -2.43
CA ILE A 140 -11.00 -6.07 -1.75
C ILE A 140 -12.16 -6.96 -2.12
N PHE A 141 -11.89 -7.94 -2.97
CA PHE A 141 -12.86 -8.90 -3.45
C PHE A 141 -12.26 -10.31 -3.41
N MET A 142 -12.86 -11.17 -2.59
CA MET A 142 -12.48 -12.57 -2.50
C MET A 142 -13.40 -13.42 -3.40
N ASN A 143 -12.83 -14.13 -4.37
CA ASN A 143 -13.56 -15.06 -5.23
C ASN A 143 -14.01 -16.29 -4.44
N ILE A 144 -13.19 -16.74 -3.48
CA ILE A 144 -13.43 -17.88 -2.61
C ILE A 144 -13.09 -17.47 -1.17
N GLY A 145 -13.89 -17.93 -0.21
CA GLY A 145 -13.60 -17.81 1.22
C GLY A 145 -14.16 -16.56 1.91
N GLY A 146 -14.89 -15.69 1.20
CA GLY A 146 -15.48 -14.49 1.81
C GLY A 146 -16.74 -14.00 1.12
N TRP A 147 -17.68 -13.47 1.91
CA TRP A 147 -18.89 -12.80 1.41
C TRP A 147 -18.75 -11.27 1.33
N GLY A 148 -17.76 -10.73 2.03
CA GLY A 148 -17.49 -9.29 2.02
C GLY A 148 -16.78 -8.85 0.75
N MET A 149 -17.13 -7.65 0.27
CA MET A 149 -16.35 -6.88 -0.70
C MET A 149 -16.29 -5.43 -0.27
N SER A 150 -15.20 -4.74 -0.56
CA SER A 150 -15.09 -3.32 -0.23
C SER A 150 -14.25 -2.55 -1.24
N ASN A 151 -14.66 -1.29 -1.46
CA ASN A 151 -13.83 -0.27 -2.12
C ASN A 151 -13.30 0.67 -1.04
N ASN A 152 -12.00 0.92 -1.06
CA ASN A 152 -11.33 1.69 -0.03
C ASN A 152 -10.46 2.76 -0.68
N SER A 153 -10.54 3.99 -0.19
CA SER A 153 -9.76 5.13 -0.67
C SER A 153 -8.97 5.75 0.47
N TYR A 154 -7.72 6.09 0.22
CA TYR A 154 -6.86 6.81 1.14
C TYR A 154 -6.41 8.13 0.52
N LYS A 155 -6.59 9.24 1.25
CA LYS A 155 -6.34 10.59 0.77
C LYS A 155 -5.21 11.22 1.56
N PHE A 156 -4.13 11.57 0.88
CA PHE A 156 -2.95 12.19 1.46
C PHE A 156 -2.77 13.61 0.93
N ARG A 157 -2.21 14.47 1.76
CA ARG A 157 -1.83 15.82 1.39
C ARG A 157 -0.50 16.19 2.06
N ILE A 158 0.31 16.99 1.37
CA ILE A 158 1.51 17.56 1.97
C ILE A 158 1.13 18.52 3.10
N GLN A 159 1.73 18.32 4.27
CA GLN A 159 1.79 19.28 5.36
C GLN A 159 3.26 19.36 5.80
N ASP A 160 3.81 20.57 5.76
CA ASP A 160 5.24 20.81 5.94
C ASP A 160 6.07 19.98 4.94
N THR A 161 6.73 18.93 5.39
CA THR A 161 7.58 18.05 4.56
C THR A 161 7.07 16.62 4.47
N SER A 162 5.85 16.34 4.94
CA SER A 162 5.31 14.99 5.03
C SER A 162 3.96 14.85 4.35
N PHE A 163 3.71 13.69 3.75
CA PHE A 163 2.39 13.31 3.27
C PHE A 163 1.57 12.78 4.43
N VAL A 164 0.55 13.54 4.86
CA VAL A 164 -0.35 13.16 5.95
C VAL A 164 -1.66 12.63 5.42
N LEU A 165 -2.18 11.59 6.03
CA LEU A 165 -3.50 11.03 5.74
C LEU A 165 -4.58 12.00 6.27
N ILE A 166 -5.33 12.62 5.36
CA ILE A 166 -6.36 13.60 5.69
C ILE A 166 -7.77 13.02 5.65
N GLY A 167 -7.95 11.87 5.01
CA GLY A 167 -9.24 11.20 4.92
C GLY A 167 -9.14 9.79 4.37
N SER A 168 -10.18 9.01 4.61
CA SER A 168 -10.36 7.68 4.04
C SER A 168 -11.84 7.42 3.83
N ASP A 169 -12.19 6.78 2.71
CA ASP A 169 -13.55 6.30 2.47
C ASP A 169 -13.51 4.78 2.30
N SER A 170 -14.55 4.11 2.79
CA SER A 170 -14.77 2.68 2.60
C SER A 170 -16.24 2.45 2.25
N ASN A 171 -16.49 1.66 1.21
CA ASN A 171 -17.81 1.13 0.87
C ASN A 171 -17.74 -0.39 1.01
N TYR A 172 -18.50 -0.95 1.93
CA TYR A 172 -18.54 -2.37 2.19
C TYR A 172 -19.90 -2.96 1.84
N ILE A 173 -19.91 -4.15 1.25
CA ILE A 173 -21.09 -4.95 0.96
C ILE A 173 -20.85 -6.39 1.39
N ASN A 174 -21.79 -6.94 2.17
CA ASN A 174 -21.86 -8.36 2.38
C ASN A 174 -22.75 -9.00 1.30
N ARG A 175 -22.17 -9.74 0.40
CA ARG A 175 -22.86 -10.37 -0.75
C ARG A 175 -23.84 -11.48 -0.33
N GLY A 176 -23.68 -12.05 0.87
CA GLY A 176 -24.55 -13.10 1.40
C GLY A 176 -25.82 -12.53 2.04
N SER A 177 -25.71 -11.47 2.83
CA SER A 177 -26.85 -10.83 3.52
C SER A 177 -27.40 -9.61 2.79
N GLY A 178 -26.65 -9.04 1.85
CA GLY A 178 -27.00 -7.78 1.19
C GLY A 178 -26.80 -6.54 2.08
N GLU A 179 -26.21 -6.69 3.27
CA GLU A 179 -25.92 -5.58 4.16
C GLU A 179 -24.83 -4.67 3.59
N THR A 180 -24.98 -3.36 3.77
CA THR A 180 -24.01 -2.35 3.33
C THR A 180 -23.57 -1.48 4.48
N GLU A 181 -22.28 -1.09 4.47
CA GLU A 181 -21.73 -0.10 5.37
C GLU A 181 -20.78 0.82 4.61
N ASP A 182 -21.06 2.13 4.63
CA ASP A 182 -20.17 3.16 4.11
C ASP A 182 -19.56 3.94 5.27
N ARG A 183 -18.26 4.14 5.24
CA ARG A 183 -17.54 5.00 6.19
C ARG A 183 -16.77 6.08 5.45
N SER A 184 -16.89 7.31 5.94
CA SER A 184 -16.12 8.45 5.40
C SER A 184 -15.45 9.18 6.56
N TYR A 185 -14.13 9.07 6.63
CA TYR A 185 -13.28 9.69 7.65
C TYR A 185 -12.74 11.02 7.16
N ASN A 186 -12.87 12.05 7.98
CA ASN A 186 -12.15 13.30 7.84
C ASN A 186 -11.24 13.48 9.08
N PHE A 187 -9.95 13.20 8.90
CA PHE A 187 -8.98 13.23 9.99
C PHE A 187 -8.63 14.64 10.43
N LEU A 188 -8.80 15.64 9.56
CA LEU A 188 -8.57 17.04 9.92
C LEU A 188 -9.63 17.56 10.91
N THR A 189 -10.89 17.14 10.73
CA THR A 189 -12.00 17.49 11.61
C THR A 189 -12.26 16.45 12.69
N LYS A 190 -11.52 15.33 12.67
CA LYS A 190 -11.67 14.19 13.58
C LYS A 190 -13.10 13.63 13.59
N LYS A 191 -13.73 13.56 12.43
CA LYS A 191 -15.10 13.05 12.29
C LYS A 191 -15.16 11.85 11.34
N VAL A 192 -16.09 10.95 11.63
CA VAL A 192 -16.49 9.87 10.73
C VAL A 192 -18.00 9.91 10.52
N LYS A 193 -18.41 9.77 9.26
CA LYS A 193 -19.78 9.47 8.87
C LYS A 193 -19.86 7.97 8.61
N VAL A 194 -20.83 7.30 9.24
CA VAL A 194 -21.12 5.88 8.99
C VAL A 194 -22.57 5.81 8.48
N SER A 195 -22.75 5.16 7.33
CA SER A 195 -24.07 4.90 6.73
C SER A 195 -24.24 3.38 6.63
N THR A 196 -25.31 2.84 7.18
CA THR A 196 -25.63 1.41 7.11
C THR A 196 -26.98 1.20 6.44
N GLY A 197 -27.09 0.15 5.65
CA GLY A 197 -28.30 -0.16 4.89
C GLY A 197 -28.27 -1.56 4.31
N THR A 198 -29.04 -1.77 3.26
CA THR A 198 -29.04 -3.00 2.47
C THR A 198 -29.12 -2.67 0.98
N ILE A 199 -28.65 -3.58 0.14
CA ILE A 199 -28.74 -3.43 -1.33
C ILE A 199 -30.17 -3.40 -1.86
N GLU A 200 -31.14 -3.83 -1.08
CA GLU A 200 -32.56 -3.88 -1.44
C GLU A 200 -33.31 -2.57 -1.16
N SER A 201 -32.68 -1.62 -0.46
CA SER A 201 -33.34 -0.41 0.01
C SER A 201 -32.44 0.82 -0.10
N ASP A 202 -32.98 1.91 -0.65
CA ASP A 202 -32.31 3.23 -0.62
C ASP A 202 -32.29 3.88 0.77
N LYS A 203 -32.96 3.28 1.77
CA LYS A 203 -32.99 3.80 3.13
C LYS A 203 -31.70 3.42 3.85
N GLN A 204 -30.98 4.44 4.28
CA GLN A 204 -29.76 4.28 5.08
C GLN A 204 -29.94 4.92 6.46
N LYS A 205 -29.37 4.26 7.47
CA LYS A 205 -29.17 4.84 8.80
C LYS A 205 -27.81 5.53 8.81
N VAL A 206 -27.82 6.84 9.01
CA VAL A 206 -26.59 7.66 9.05
C VAL A 206 -26.30 8.09 10.47
N ILE A 207 -25.06 7.86 10.92
CA ILE A 207 -24.55 8.35 12.20
C ILE A 207 -23.24 9.11 12.00
N TRP A 208 -23.00 10.11 12.85
CA TRP A 208 -21.75 10.84 12.91
C TRP A 208 -21.09 10.60 14.25
N ARG A 209 -19.79 10.34 14.22
CA ARG A 209 -18.99 10.16 15.42
C ARG A 209 -17.75 11.04 15.38
N THR A 210 -17.23 11.36 16.55
CA THR A 210 -15.90 11.97 16.70
C THR A 210 -14.90 10.86 16.99
N ILE A 211 -13.79 10.86 16.25
CA ILE A 211 -12.68 9.93 16.48
C ILE A 211 -11.62 10.55 17.37
N VAL A 212 -10.97 9.73 18.17
CA VAL A 212 -9.83 10.16 19.00
C VAL A 212 -8.55 9.96 18.18
N LEU A 213 -7.92 11.06 17.82
CA LEU A 213 -6.70 11.05 17.05
C LEU A 213 -5.67 11.99 17.70
N LYS A 214 -4.53 11.44 18.10
CA LYS A 214 -3.42 12.22 18.64
C LYS A 214 -2.74 13.03 17.54
N ASP A 215 -2.26 12.32 16.50
CA ASP A 215 -1.53 12.90 15.38
C ASP A 215 -2.05 12.31 14.05
N LEU A 216 -1.94 13.08 12.97
CA LEU A 216 -2.24 12.57 11.63
C LEU A 216 -1.23 11.49 11.24
N LYS A 217 -1.70 10.44 10.59
CA LYS A 217 -0.84 9.39 10.07
C LYS A 217 -0.10 9.85 8.81
N THR A 218 1.10 9.30 8.62
CA THR A 218 1.93 9.48 7.42
C THR A 218 2.28 8.11 6.85
N PHE A 219 2.88 8.03 5.67
CA PHE A 219 3.40 6.75 5.13
C PHE A 219 4.42 6.05 6.06
N LYS A 220 5.05 6.80 6.97
CA LYS A 220 5.99 6.23 7.97
C LYS A 220 5.26 5.62 9.19
N THR A 221 4.10 6.15 9.56
CA THR A 221 3.34 5.75 10.76
C THR A 221 2.08 4.95 10.43
N PHE A 222 1.68 4.92 9.18
CA PHE A 222 0.66 4.06 8.60
C PHE A 222 1.24 3.46 7.31
N LYS A 223 1.99 2.39 7.47
CA LYS A 223 2.83 1.84 6.39
C LYS A 223 2.05 1.04 5.38
N GLN A 224 0.92 0.46 5.78
CA GLN A 224 0.14 -0.46 4.96
C GLN A 224 -1.36 -0.31 5.24
N PRO A 225 -2.22 -0.31 4.20
CA PRO A 225 -3.67 -0.40 4.35
C PRO A 225 -4.10 -1.57 5.24
N PHE A 226 -5.20 -1.40 5.96
CA PHE A 226 -5.83 -2.38 6.86
C PHE A 226 -5.00 -2.78 8.09
N THR A 227 -3.99 -1.97 8.47
CA THR A 227 -3.14 -2.26 9.63
C THR A 227 -3.30 -1.28 10.80
N TRP A 228 -4.03 -0.18 10.60
CA TRP A 228 -4.25 0.82 11.64
C TRP A 228 -5.67 0.71 12.20
N GLU A 229 -5.79 0.29 13.46
CA GLU A 229 -7.03 0.34 14.20
C GLU A 229 -7.41 1.80 14.50
N VAL A 230 -8.35 2.34 13.72
CA VAL A 230 -8.80 3.75 13.83
C VAL A 230 -9.94 3.91 14.82
N GLU A 231 -10.76 2.91 14.96
CA GLU A 231 -11.81 2.73 15.96
C GLU A 231 -11.74 1.27 16.46
N LYS A 232 -12.31 1.00 17.63
CA LYS A 232 -12.32 -0.36 18.17
C LYS A 232 -12.85 -1.35 17.13
N ASP A 233 -12.07 -2.39 16.86
CA ASP A 233 -12.36 -3.48 15.90
C ASP A 233 -12.56 -3.00 14.44
N TYR A 234 -12.11 -1.78 14.09
CA TYR A 234 -12.14 -1.27 12.72
C TYR A 234 -10.77 -0.78 12.25
N TYR A 235 -10.28 -1.37 11.18
CA TYR A 235 -8.95 -1.15 10.64
C TYR A 235 -9.01 -0.46 9.26
N LEU A 236 -8.14 0.53 9.11
CA LEU A 236 -7.89 1.23 7.84
C LEU A 236 -6.58 0.77 7.25
#